data_d773531eb507b486daa936c22b159e09
#
_entry.id   d773531eb507b486daa936c22b159e09
#
_cell.length_a   1.000
_cell.length_b   1.000
_cell.length_c   1.000
_cell.angle_alpha   90.00
_cell.angle_beta   90.00
_cell.angle_gamma   90.00
#
_symmetry.space_group_name_H-M   'P 1'
#
loop_
_entity.id
_entity.type
_entity.pdbx_description
1 polymer ?
#
loop_
_entity_poly.entity_id
_entity_poly.type
_entity_poly.pdbx_seq_one_letter_code
_entity_poly.pdbx_strand_id
1 'polypeptide(L)'
;MHFVDQKDSGLIPQILANILDSSINGITLSDPDLEDTPLVYANKAFEVMTGYTQEEIIGKNCRFLQGTDREQKERFEMKEAIKNLKPIQVVLKNYHKNGKLFHNHLNLTPLFDNKGNILYFLGVQYDITEQIYGENEIDRLKKIIKSLEQRLS
;
A
#
# COMPACT_ATOMS: atom_id res chain seq x y z
N MET A 1 20.36 -9.88 3.03
CA MET A 1 21.23 -8.88 2.37
C MET A 1 22.27 -8.42 3.38
N HIS A 2 23.53 -8.60 3.04
CA HIS A 2 24.62 -8.12 3.89
C HIS A 2 25.26 -6.91 3.22
N PHE A 3 25.28 -5.79 3.93
CA PHE A 3 26.06 -4.64 3.49
C PHE A 3 27.51 -4.85 3.93
N VAL A 4 28.41 -4.99 2.96
CA VAL A 4 29.82 -5.25 3.18
C VAL A 4 30.62 -3.94 3.25
N ASP A 5 30.04 -2.85 3.66
CA ASP A 5 30.75 -1.59 3.72
C ASP A 5 31.05 -1.20 5.15
N GLN A 6 32.32 -0.94 5.42
CA GLN A 6 32.85 -0.50 6.70
C GLN A 6 33.18 0.99 6.74
N LYS A 7 32.80 1.74 5.70
CA LYS A 7 33.24 3.14 5.58
C LYS A 7 32.67 4.02 6.68
N ASP A 8 31.39 3.89 6.96
CA ASP A 8 30.75 4.65 8.02
C ASP A 8 29.38 4.05 8.32
N SER A 9 29.20 3.53 9.54
CA SER A 9 27.93 2.96 9.97
C SER A 9 26.78 3.99 10.02
N GLY A 10 27.09 5.30 10.10
CA GLY A 10 26.11 6.38 10.04
C GLY A 10 25.59 6.66 8.64
N LEU A 11 26.30 6.26 7.60
CA LEU A 11 25.85 6.44 6.20
C LEU A 11 24.77 5.47 5.78
N ILE A 12 24.72 4.27 6.36
CA ILE A 12 23.73 3.24 5.96
C ILE A 12 22.29 3.71 6.19
N PRO A 13 21.89 4.28 7.34
CA PRO A 13 20.56 4.84 7.51
C PRO A 13 20.22 5.93 6.49
N GLN A 14 21.18 6.81 6.18
CA GLN A 14 21.00 7.87 5.19
C GLN A 14 20.79 7.31 3.78
N ILE A 15 21.58 6.32 3.39
CA ILE A 15 21.45 5.64 2.10
C ILE A 15 20.09 4.93 1.99
N LEU A 16 19.66 4.24 3.03
CA LEU A 16 18.36 3.57 3.07
C LEU A 16 17.22 4.58 2.93
N ALA A 17 17.28 5.70 3.63
CA ALA A 17 16.30 6.77 3.51
C ALA A 17 16.22 7.29 2.07
N ASN A 18 17.36 7.52 1.43
CA ASN A 18 17.42 7.97 0.05
C ASN A 18 16.82 6.94 -0.92
N ILE A 19 17.09 5.65 -0.69
CA ILE A 19 16.52 4.56 -1.50
C ILE A 19 15.00 4.55 -1.36
N LEU A 20 14.49 4.64 -0.15
CA LEU A 20 13.04 4.64 0.11
C LEU A 20 12.36 5.85 -0.51
N ASP A 21 12.97 7.02 -0.43
CA ASP A 21 12.42 8.26 -1.00
C ASP A 21 12.52 8.30 -2.53
N SER A 22 13.43 7.55 -3.13
CA SER A 22 13.53 7.42 -4.60
C SER A 22 12.60 6.36 -5.19
N SER A 23 11.95 5.55 -4.36
CA SER A 23 10.99 4.53 -4.81
C SER A 23 9.76 5.18 -5.45
N ILE A 24 9.30 4.60 -6.56
CA ILE A 24 8.03 5.00 -7.20
C ILE A 24 6.81 4.45 -6.45
N ASN A 25 7.01 3.41 -5.64
CA ASN A 25 5.95 2.82 -4.82
C ASN A 25 5.85 3.53 -3.47
N GLY A 26 4.64 3.64 -2.95
CA GLY A 26 4.42 4.07 -1.58
C GLY A 26 4.95 3.03 -0.60
N ILE A 27 5.81 3.45 0.32
CA ILE A 27 6.36 2.56 1.35
C ILE A 27 6.01 3.12 2.71
N THR A 28 5.46 2.26 3.56
CA THR A 28 5.04 2.61 4.92
C THR A 28 5.53 1.59 5.93
N LEU A 29 5.73 2.04 7.17
CA LEU A 29 5.92 1.16 8.32
C LEU A 29 4.86 1.50 9.37
N SER A 30 4.23 0.45 9.91
CA SER A 30 3.30 0.54 11.04
C SER A 30 3.89 -0.17 12.24
N ASP A 31 3.72 0.39 13.43
CA ASP A 31 4.27 -0.15 14.68
C ASP A 31 3.18 -0.85 15.50
N PRO A 32 3.18 -2.19 15.58
CA PRO A 32 2.18 -2.92 16.34
C PRO A 32 2.32 -2.80 17.87
N ASP A 33 3.46 -2.31 18.36
CA ASP A 33 3.69 -2.09 19.80
C ASP A 33 3.02 -0.80 20.30
N LEU A 34 2.62 0.07 19.40
CA LEU A 34 1.89 1.30 19.72
C LEU A 34 0.38 1.10 19.60
N GLU A 35 -0.39 1.89 20.35
CA GLU A 35 -1.84 1.84 20.33
C GLU A 35 -2.38 2.04 18.91
N ASP A 36 -3.25 1.09 18.48
CA ASP A 36 -3.91 1.08 17.17
C ASP A 36 -2.98 0.94 15.96
N THR A 37 -1.77 0.44 16.17
CA THR A 37 -0.78 0.14 15.10
C THR A 37 -0.63 1.30 14.11
N PRO A 38 -0.14 2.46 14.58
CA PRO A 38 -0.06 3.65 13.74
C PRO A 38 1.09 3.56 12.74
N LEU A 39 0.95 4.33 11.65
CA LEU A 39 2.05 4.58 10.73
C LEU A 39 3.14 5.38 11.44
N VAL A 40 4.37 4.88 11.39
CA VAL A 40 5.56 5.54 11.95
C VAL A 40 6.52 6.01 10.87
N TYR A 41 6.32 5.57 9.64
CA TYR A 41 7.08 5.99 8.47
C TYR A 41 6.21 5.95 7.22
N ALA A 42 6.41 6.92 6.35
CA ALA A 42 5.88 6.96 5.00
C ALA A 42 6.88 7.68 4.08
N ASN A 43 7.14 7.13 2.90
CA ASN A 43 8.04 7.74 1.94
C ASN A 43 7.35 8.82 1.09
N LYS A 44 8.11 9.50 0.26
CA LYS A 44 7.62 10.57 -0.61
C LYS A 44 6.55 10.10 -1.60
N ALA A 45 6.73 8.90 -2.17
CA ALA A 45 5.77 8.34 -3.11
C ALA A 45 4.39 8.14 -2.47
N PHE A 46 4.35 7.76 -1.18
CA PHE A 46 3.09 7.61 -0.45
C PHE A 46 2.38 8.95 -0.22
N GLU A 47 3.14 10.01 0.07
CA GLU A 47 2.57 11.38 0.13
C GLU A 47 1.95 11.79 -1.20
N VAL A 48 2.68 11.59 -2.30
CA VAL A 48 2.20 11.92 -3.65
C VAL A 48 0.95 11.12 -4.00
N MET A 49 0.98 9.81 -3.70
CA MET A 49 -0.13 8.91 -3.99
C MET A 49 -1.41 9.26 -3.24
N THR A 50 -1.29 9.67 -1.99
CA THR A 50 -2.46 9.91 -1.12
C THR A 50 -2.90 11.37 -1.04
N GLY A 51 -1.99 12.29 -1.32
CA GLY A 51 -2.21 13.74 -1.17
C GLY A 51 -2.04 14.24 0.26
N TYR A 52 -1.69 13.37 1.20
CA TYR A 52 -1.40 13.75 2.59
C TYR A 52 0.09 13.93 2.80
N THR A 53 0.47 14.86 3.67
CA THR A 53 1.87 15.03 4.09
C THR A 53 2.26 13.98 5.12
N GLN A 54 3.57 13.73 5.29
CA GLN A 54 4.05 12.84 6.36
C GLN A 54 3.53 13.24 7.73
N GLU A 55 3.50 14.52 8.04
CA GLU A 55 2.98 15.04 9.31
C GLU A 55 1.51 14.67 9.52
N GLU A 56 0.72 14.66 8.45
CA GLU A 56 -0.68 14.26 8.50
C GLU A 56 -0.87 12.74 8.60
N ILE A 57 0.09 11.96 8.14
CA ILE A 57 0.05 10.50 8.07
C ILE A 57 0.55 9.84 9.36
N ILE A 58 1.69 10.29 9.86
CA ILE A 58 2.36 9.69 11.02
C ILE A 58 1.47 9.76 12.25
N GLY A 59 1.39 8.65 12.98
CA GLY A 59 0.56 8.52 14.17
C GLY A 59 -0.87 8.02 13.91
N LYS A 60 -1.27 7.88 12.65
CA LYS A 60 -2.59 7.35 12.29
C LYS A 60 -2.50 5.90 11.84
N ASN A 61 -3.53 5.11 12.16
CA ASN A 61 -3.72 3.82 11.52
C ASN A 61 -4.09 4.05 10.04
N CYS A 62 -3.50 3.25 9.13
CA CYS A 62 -3.68 3.42 7.69
C CYS A 62 -5.13 3.31 7.19
N ARG A 63 -6.05 2.77 8.01
CA ARG A 63 -7.49 2.72 7.65
C ARG A 63 -8.12 4.09 7.44
N PHE A 64 -7.48 5.20 7.86
CA PHE A 64 -7.99 6.54 7.59
C PHE A 64 -8.16 6.79 6.08
N LEU A 65 -7.36 6.10 5.25
CA LEU A 65 -7.48 6.19 3.79
C LEU A 65 -8.75 5.56 3.24
N GLN A 66 -9.46 4.74 4.02
CA GLN A 66 -10.72 4.13 3.60
C GLN A 66 -11.91 5.09 3.75
N GLY A 67 -11.75 6.19 4.45
CA GLY A 67 -12.84 7.13 4.72
C GLY A 67 -14.05 6.43 5.35
N THR A 68 -15.23 6.62 4.78
CA THR A 68 -16.46 5.96 5.20
C THR A 68 -16.71 4.62 4.53
N ASP A 69 -15.87 4.21 3.57
CA ASP A 69 -15.99 2.96 2.81
C ASP A 69 -15.37 1.79 3.59
N ARG A 70 -16.02 1.40 4.68
CA ARG A 70 -15.51 0.43 5.66
C ARG A 70 -16.02 -1.00 5.44
N GLU A 71 -16.93 -1.23 4.51
CA GLU A 71 -17.55 -2.54 4.24
C GLU A 71 -16.84 -3.32 3.14
N GLN A 72 -15.54 -3.06 2.94
CA GLN A 72 -14.72 -3.76 1.96
C GLN A 72 -14.32 -5.15 2.50
N LYS A 73 -14.53 -6.19 1.69
CA LYS A 73 -14.15 -7.57 2.03
C LYS A 73 -12.65 -7.70 2.35
N GLU A 74 -11.83 -7.05 1.57
CA GLU A 74 -10.37 -7.08 1.67
C GLU A 74 -9.87 -6.55 3.02
N ARG A 75 -10.63 -5.66 3.64
CA ARG A 75 -10.34 -5.17 5.00
C ARG A 75 -10.36 -6.30 6.03
N PHE A 76 -11.30 -7.20 5.92
CA PHE A 76 -11.42 -8.34 6.84
C PHE A 76 -10.33 -9.37 6.59
N GLU A 77 -9.97 -9.61 5.34
CA GLU A 77 -8.84 -10.48 4.97
C GLU A 77 -7.53 -9.92 5.52
N MET A 78 -7.33 -8.62 5.42
CA MET A 78 -6.16 -7.94 5.96
C MET A 78 -6.10 -8.02 7.48
N LYS A 79 -7.23 -7.85 8.15
CA LYS A 79 -7.33 -7.98 9.62
C LYS A 79 -6.91 -9.36 10.09
N GLU A 80 -7.36 -10.42 9.41
CA GLU A 80 -6.97 -11.80 9.73
C GLU A 80 -5.48 -12.05 9.48
N ALA A 81 -4.92 -11.54 8.38
CA ALA A 81 -3.50 -11.67 8.09
C ALA A 81 -2.64 -10.97 9.15
N ILE A 82 -3.01 -9.77 9.56
CA ILE A 82 -2.32 -9.01 10.63
C ILE A 82 -2.37 -9.78 11.96
N LYS A 83 -3.54 -10.28 12.34
CA LYS A 83 -3.73 -11.08 13.56
C LYS A 83 -2.83 -12.32 13.57
N ASN A 84 -2.68 -12.99 12.44
CA ASN A 84 -1.90 -14.22 12.31
C ASN A 84 -0.44 -13.96 11.89
N LEU A 85 -0.01 -12.71 11.81
CA LEU A 85 1.35 -12.31 11.39
C LEU A 85 1.74 -12.93 10.05
N LYS A 86 0.84 -12.89 9.07
CA LYS A 86 1.03 -13.41 7.72
C LYS A 86 1.10 -12.28 6.70
N PRO A 87 1.92 -12.42 5.65
CA PRO A 87 1.90 -11.48 4.55
C PRO A 87 0.59 -11.59 3.77
N ILE A 88 0.17 -10.48 3.18
CA ILE A 88 -1.05 -10.42 2.36
C ILE A 88 -0.91 -9.41 1.24
N GLN A 89 -1.54 -9.68 0.11
CA GLN A 89 -1.74 -8.75 -1.00
C GLN A 89 -3.23 -8.51 -1.16
N VAL A 90 -3.63 -7.26 -1.17
CA VAL A 90 -5.03 -6.87 -1.35
C VAL A 90 -5.12 -5.62 -2.23
N VAL A 91 -6.27 -5.44 -2.86
CA VAL A 91 -6.63 -4.18 -3.52
C VAL A 91 -7.74 -3.53 -2.71
N LEU A 92 -7.43 -2.38 -2.12
CA LEU A 92 -8.36 -1.60 -1.31
C LEU A 92 -8.83 -0.37 -2.06
N LYS A 93 -10.09 0.00 -1.86
CA LYS A 93 -10.55 1.33 -2.21
C LYS A 93 -10.07 2.30 -1.14
N ASN A 94 -9.29 3.25 -1.56
CA ASN A 94 -8.79 4.33 -0.72
C ASN A 94 -9.22 5.68 -1.29
N TYR A 95 -9.04 6.72 -0.54
CA TYR A 95 -9.47 8.06 -0.90
C TYR A 95 -8.34 9.05 -0.67
N HIS A 96 -8.02 9.83 -1.70
CA HIS A 96 -7.09 10.94 -1.59
C HIS A 96 -7.59 11.97 -0.58
N LYS A 97 -6.72 12.84 -0.14
CA LYS A 97 -7.09 13.96 0.74
C LYS A 97 -8.23 14.79 0.18
N ASN A 98 -8.32 14.93 -1.14
CA ASN A 98 -9.41 15.63 -1.82
C ASN A 98 -10.72 14.85 -1.94
N GLY A 99 -10.78 13.64 -1.40
CA GLY A 99 -11.95 12.76 -1.43
C GLY A 99 -12.09 11.88 -2.67
N LYS A 100 -11.18 12.00 -3.65
CA LYS A 100 -11.23 11.18 -4.87
C LYS A 100 -10.83 9.73 -4.59
N LEU A 101 -11.63 8.78 -5.07
CA LEU A 101 -11.36 7.34 -4.99
C LEU A 101 -10.12 6.96 -5.79
N PHE A 102 -9.29 6.09 -5.21
CA PHE A 102 -8.27 5.35 -5.94
C PHE A 102 -8.21 3.90 -5.45
N HIS A 103 -7.75 3.01 -6.32
CA HIS A 103 -7.56 1.60 -6.00
C HIS A 103 -6.12 1.36 -5.62
N ASN A 104 -5.90 1.02 -4.36
CA ASN A 104 -4.58 0.80 -3.79
C ASN A 104 -4.24 -0.67 -3.76
N HIS A 105 -3.24 -1.07 -4.54
CA HIS A 105 -2.66 -2.40 -4.44
C HIS A 105 -1.63 -2.40 -3.31
N LEU A 106 -1.93 -3.11 -2.23
CA LEU A 106 -1.13 -3.16 -1.02
C LEU A 106 -0.53 -4.55 -0.81
N ASN A 107 0.79 -4.59 -0.70
CA ASN A 107 1.52 -5.72 -0.13
C ASN A 107 1.86 -5.39 1.31
N LEU A 108 1.35 -6.14 2.24
CA LEU A 108 1.62 -5.97 3.67
C LEU A 108 2.43 -7.16 4.17
N THR A 109 3.60 -6.90 4.76
CA THR A 109 4.53 -7.92 5.21
C THR A 109 4.95 -7.66 6.65
N PRO A 110 4.79 -8.63 7.56
CA PRO A 110 5.33 -8.50 8.91
C PRO A 110 6.85 -8.63 8.89
N LEU A 111 7.53 -7.75 9.63
CA LEU A 111 8.98 -7.77 9.83
C LEU A 111 9.30 -8.23 11.26
N PHE A 112 10.20 -9.19 11.39
CA PHE A 112 10.55 -9.81 12.66
C PHE A 112 11.99 -9.52 13.05
N ASP A 113 12.27 -9.52 14.35
CA ASP A 113 13.62 -9.54 14.87
C ASP A 113 14.24 -10.96 14.77
N ASN A 114 15.49 -11.10 15.20
CA ASN A 114 16.21 -12.38 15.15
C ASN A 114 15.61 -13.46 16.09
N LYS A 115 14.74 -13.06 17.02
CA LYS A 115 14.05 -13.95 17.96
C LYS A 115 12.65 -14.34 17.51
N GLY A 116 12.20 -13.82 16.36
CA GLY A 116 10.87 -14.06 15.83
C GLY A 116 9.78 -13.16 16.38
N ASN A 117 10.14 -12.07 17.09
CA ASN A 117 9.17 -11.08 17.55
C ASN A 117 8.86 -10.09 16.44
N ILE A 118 7.59 -9.71 16.31
CA ILE A 118 7.18 -8.69 15.33
C ILE A 118 7.79 -7.34 15.68
N LEU A 119 8.38 -6.67 14.68
CA LEU A 119 8.89 -5.31 14.80
C LEU A 119 7.94 -4.30 14.18
N TYR A 120 7.62 -4.50 12.91
CA TYR A 120 6.79 -3.60 12.12
C TYR A 120 5.99 -4.37 11.08
N PHE A 121 4.95 -3.72 10.55
CA PHE A 121 4.36 -4.12 9.27
C PHE A 121 4.87 -3.20 8.17
N LEU A 122 5.45 -3.79 7.15
CA LEU A 122 5.90 -3.09 5.94
C LEU A 122 4.77 -3.08 4.92
N GLY A 123 4.35 -1.90 4.50
CA GLY A 123 3.43 -1.72 3.38
C GLY A 123 4.19 -1.26 2.14
N VAL A 124 4.05 -1.98 1.04
CA VAL A 124 4.48 -1.53 -0.28
C VAL A 124 3.26 -1.45 -1.17
N GLN A 125 2.98 -0.27 -1.72
CA GLN A 125 1.71 -0.01 -2.34
C GLN A 125 1.82 0.91 -3.54
N TYR A 126 0.87 0.75 -4.46
CA TYR A 126 0.77 1.58 -5.66
C TYR A 126 -0.67 1.70 -6.14
N ASP A 127 -0.96 2.79 -6.82
CA ASP A 127 -2.27 3.10 -7.38
C ASP A 127 -2.45 2.34 -8.71
N ILE A 128 -3.47 1.48 -8.78
CA ILE A 128 -3.83 0.72 -9.98
C ILE A 128 -5.12 1.21 -10.63
N THR A 129 -5.58 2.41 -10.28
CA THR A 129 -6.87 2.94 -10.73
C THR A 129 -6.97 3.01 -12.25
N GLU A 130 -5.95 3.51 -12.92
CA GLU A 130 -5.92 3.59 -14.38
C GLU A 130 -5.92 2.22 -15.04
N GLN A 131 -5.19 1.25 -14.45
CA GLN A 131 -5.17 -0.13 -14.91
C GLN A 131 -6.55 -0.77 -14.83
N ILE A 132 -7.27 -0.59 -13.72
CA ILE A 132 -8.62 -1.12 -13.52
C ILE A 132 -9.59 -0.50 -14.53
N TYR A 133 -9.57 0.81 -14.72
CA TYR A 133 -10.43 1.46 -15.72
C TYR A 133 -10.11 1.01 -17.14
N GLY A 134 -8.84 0.82 -17.48
CA GLY A 134 -8.42 0.31 -18.78
C GLY A 134 -8.93 -1.11 -19.03
N GLU A 135 -8.83 -2.00 -18.06
CA GLU A 135 -9.34 -3.38 -18.15
C GLU A 135 -10.87 -3.38 -18.31
N ASN A 136 -11.60 -2.57 -17.55
CA ASN A 136 -13.05 -2.44 -17.66
C ASN A 136 -13.47 -1.91 -19.03
N GLU A 137 -12.75 -0.96 -19.59
CA GLU A 137 -13.02 -0.43 -20.95
C GLU A 137 -12.78 -1.49 -22.02
N ILE A 138 -11.70 -2.26 -21.92
CA ILE A 138 -11.41 -3.37 -22.80
C ILE A 138 -12.55 -4.41 -22.76
N ASP A 139 -13.01 -4.78 -21.57
CA ASP A 139 -14.12 -5.73 -21.41
C ASP A 139 -15.42 -5.19 -22.02
N ARG A 140 -15.71 -3.91 -21.83
CA ARG A 140 -16.86 -3.24 -22.44
C ARG A 140 -16.81 -3.31 -23.97
N LEU A 141 -15.66 -3.01 -24.55
CA LEU A 141 -15.45 -3.05 -26.00
C LEU A 141 -15.57 -4.47 -26.55
N LYS A 142 -15.03 -5.48 -25.87
CA LYS A 142 -15.19 -6.89 -26.24
C LYS A 142 -16.65 -7.32 -26.28
N LYS A 143 -17.46 -6.90 -25.32
CA LYS A 143 -18.91 -7.19 -25.29
C LYS A 143 -19.64 -6.54 -26.48
N ILE A 144 -19.28 -5.31 -26.83
CA ILE A 144 -19.84 -4.62 -28.00
C ILE A 144 -19.50 -5.37 -29.28
N ILE A 145 -18.24 -5.75 -29.47
CA ILE A 145 -17.77 -6.50 -30.65
C ILE A 145 -18.55 -7.80 -30.77
N LYS A 146 -18.67 -8.58 -29.70
CA LYS A 146 -19.41 -9.83 -29.67
C LYS A 146 -20.88 -9.64 -30.07
N SER A 147 -21.54 -8.60 -29.58
CA SER A 147 -22.90 -8.25 -29.90
C SER A 147 -23.08 -7.91 -31.40
N LEU A 148 -22.13 -7.16 -31.96
CA LEU A 148 -22.14 -6.80 -33.38
C LEU A 148 -21.93 -8.03 -34.29
N GLU A 149 -21.01 -8.91 -33.94
CA GLU A 149 -20.77 -10.17 -34.65
C GLU A 149 -22.03 -11.04 -34.70
N GLN A 150 -22.76 -11.12 -33.58
CA GLN A 150 -24.02 -11.87 -33.51
C GLN A 150 -25.12 -11.28 -34.39
N ARG A 151 -25.14 -9.95 -34.62
CA ARG A 151 -26.10 -9.28 -35.51
C ARG A 151 -25.77 -9.47 -36.97
N LEU A 152 -24.53 -9.75 -37.30
CA LEU A 152 -24.05 -9.92 -38.68
C LEU A 152 -24.11 -11.39 -39.16
N SER A 153 -24.34 -12.31 -38.25
CA SER A 153 -24.48 -13.75 -38.60
C SER A 153 -25.93 -14.13 -38.98
#